data_1431d8b8faac1fae3830faf95f0d1130
#
_entry.id   1431d8b8faac1fae3830faf95f0d1130
#
_cell.length_a   1.000
_cell.length_b   1.000
_cell.length_c   1.000
_cell.angle_alpha   90.00
_cell.angle_beta   90.00
_cell.angle_gamma   90.00
#
_symmetry.space_group_name_H-M   'P 1'
#
loop_
_entity.id
_entity.type
_entity.pdbx_description
1 polymer ?
#
loop_
_entity_poly.entity_id
_entity_poly.type
_entity_poly.pdbx_seq_one_letter_code
_entity_poly.pdbx_strand_id
1 'polypeptide(L)'
;MTVKTKGLLTVLFAYTLAIGLGIVSILYTQHLGSMWQIFIADVVATFVIYGFSVAYKNSSFYDPYWSVIPPFILLFWIWKQNFILSGTTSLLLFAMLFWSIRLTTNWMKTWDGLHHEDWRYIDMRDNLGNSFEIVGNLGGIHFVPTLIVFFCCMPMEAALLMQESMPETTLHAYAGFFICIIGVLYEIISDAQLHRFREENPHQKGIIETGLWNYSRHPNYYGEILFWWGIFLFGNAYTGMNYLILAPIAMTILFWYASIPWIEIKILRTRPAYKDYQKRVHILFPEITILKRLLRK
;
A
#
# COMPACT_ATOMS: atom_id res chain seq x y z
N MET A 1 -9.73 29.55 -2.97
CA MET A 1 -9.28 28.15 -2.99
C MET A 1 -8.31 27.95 -1.83
N THR A 2 -8.51 26.97 -0.99
CA THR A 2 -7.65 26.71 0.17
C THR A 2 -6.25 26.22 -0.27
N VAL A 3 -5.25 26.32 0.62
CA VAL A 3 -3.88 25.82 0.37
C VAL A 3 -3.93 24.31 0.08
N LYS A 4 -4.71 23.55 0.85
CA LYS A 4 -4.94 22.12 0.65
C LYS A 4 -5.53 21.82 -0.73
N THR A 5 -6.56 22.55 -1.16
CA THR A 5 -7.18 22.36 -2.49
C THR A 5 -6.19 22.59 -3.61
N LYS A 6 -5.36 23.66 -3.53
CA LYS A 6 -4.29 23.90 -4.51
C LYS A 6 -3.31 22.73 -4.57
N GLY A 7 -2.88 22.25 -3.39
CA GLY A 7 -1.98 21.12 -3.29
C GLY A 7 -2.56 19.85 -3.94
N LEU A 8 -3.82 19.50 -3.63
CA LEU A 8 -4.49 18.34 -4.22
C LEU A 8 -4.62 18.44 -5.74
N LEU A 9 -4.89 19.65 -6.29
CA LEU A 9 -4.93 19.86 -7.74
C LEU A 9 -3.54 19.70 -8.38
N THR A 10 -2.48 20.14 -7.70
CA THR A 10 -1.10 19.93 -8.17
C THR A 10 -0.74 18.46 -8.19
N VAL A 11 -1.11 17.71 -7.13
CA VAL A 11 -0.91 16.25 -7.10
C VAL A 11 -1.72 15.57 -8.20
N LEU A 12 -3.00 15.92 -8.37
CA LEU A 12 -3.83 15.39 -9.45
C LEU A 12 -3.20 15.65 -10.83
N PHE A 13 -2.67 16.84 -11.08
CA PHE A 13 -1.96 17.15 -12.32
C PHE A 13 -0.72 16.27 -12.49
N ALA A 14 0.11 16.10 -11.44
CA ALA A 14 1.29 15.25 -11.48
C ALA A 14 0.93 13.80 -11.82
N TYR A 15 -0.12 13.25 -11.22
CA TYR A 15 -0.58 11.88 -11.47
C TYR A 15 -1.21 11.72 -12.87
N THR A 16 -1.97 12.71 -13.34
CA THR A 16 -2.50 12.72 -14.70
C THR A 16 -1.36 12.68 -15.73
N LEU A 17 -0.32 13.48 -15.50
CA LEU A 17 0.87 13.49 -16.36
C LEU A 17 1.64 12.16 -16.27
N ALA A 18 1.82 11.62 -15.07
CA ALA A 18 2.52 10.34 -14.85
C ALA A 18 1.80 9.18 -15.56
N ILE A 19 0.49 9.07 -15.40
CA ILE A 19 -0.33 8.05 -16.06
C ILE A 19 -0.32 8.26 -17.59
N GLY A 20 -0.46 9.51 -18.06
CA GLY A 20 -0.41 9.84 -19.49
C GLY A 20 0.91 9.41 -20.14
N LEU A 21 2.06 9.73 -19.51
CA LEU A 21 3.37 9.31 -20.01
C LEU A 21 3.59 7.80 -19.87
N GLY A 22 3.05 7.17 -18.83
CA GLY A 22 2.99 5.71 -18.71
C GLY A 22 2.23 5.06 -19.89
N ILE A 23 1.06 5.57 -20.25
CA ILE A 23 0.30 5.09 -21.41
C ILE A 23 1.10 5.29 -22.70
N VAL A 24 1.72 6.45 -22.88
CA VAL A 24 2.60 6.71 -24.04
C VAL A 24 3.72 5.69 -24.11
N SER A 25 4.37 5.37 -22.98
CA SER A 25 5.46 4.36 -22.95
C SER A 25 4.95 2.96 -23.35
N ILE A 26 3.73 2.58 -22.98
CA ILE A 26 3.09 1.32 -23.42
C ILE A 26 2.95 1.29 -24.95
N LEU A 27 2.57 2.41 -25.60
CA LEU A 27 2.46 2.49 -27.04
C LEU A 27 3.80 2.29 -27.77
N TYR A 28 4.90 2.77 -27.17
CA TYR A 28 6.25 2.57 -27.74
C TYR A 28 6.85 1.19 -27.43
N THR A 29 6.34 0.48 -26.44
CA THR A 29 6.87 -0.81 -25.99
C THR A 29 6.03 -2.01 -26.40
N GLN A 30 5.10 -1.84 -27.37
CA GLN A 30 4.19 -2.90 -27.85
C GLN A 30 4.89 -4.17 -28.34
N HIS A 31 6.14 -4.06 -28.77
CA HIS A 31 6.99 -5.18 -29.19
C HIS A 31 7.47 -6.05 -28.01
N LEU A 32 7.31 -5.59 -26.78
CA LEU A 32 7.67 -6.33 -25.56
C LEU A 32 6.46 -7.13 -25.02
N GLY A 33 6.73 -8.12 -24.16
CA GLY A 33 5.66 -8.81 -23.41
C GLY A 33 4.91 -7.86 -22.47
N SER A 34 3.64 -8.17 -22.16
CA SER A 34 2.74 -7.35 -21.34
C SER A 34 3.35 -6.92 -20.00
N MET A 35 4.05 -7.83 -19.34
CA MET A 35 4.76 -7.57 -18.08
C MET A 35 5.79 -6.44 -18.22
N TRP A 36 6.60 -6.46 -19.27
CA TRP A 36 7.60 -5.40 -19.51
C TRP A 36 6.96 -4.07 -19.90
N GLN A 37 5.87 -4.10 -20.67
CA GLN A 37 5.13 -2.88 -21.04
C GLN A 37 4.66 -2.13 -19.79
N ILE A 38 3.98 -2.83 -18.89
CA ILE A 38 3.43 -2.21 -17.68
C ILE A 38 4.50 -1.88 -16.65
N PHE A 39 5.58 -2.67 -16.56
CA PHE A 39 6.73 -2.35 -15.71
C PHE A 39 7.41 -1.05 -16.15
N ILE A 40 7.68 -0.89 -17.45
CA ILE A 40 8.27 0.35 -17.99
C ILE A 40 7.34 1.54 -17.75
N ALA A 41 6.02 1.36 -17.92
CA ALA A 41 5.04 2.40 -17.65
C ALA A 41 5.04 2.85 -16.19
N ASP A 42 5.13 1.90 -15.25
CA ASP A 42 5.20 2.17 -13.82
C ASP A 42 6.50 2.90 -13.45
N VAL A 43 7.64 2.48 -14.01
CA VAL A 43 8.93 3.16 -13.83
C VAL A 43 8.89 4.59 -14.39
N VAL A 44 8.32 4.80 -15.58
CA VAL A 44 8.15 6.13 -16.18
C VAL A 44 7.27 7.00 -15.27
N ALA A 45 6.14 6.49 -14.81
CA ALA A 45 5.26 7.21 -13.90
C ALA A 45 5.98 7.56 -12.58
N THR A 46 6.76 6.63 -12.02
CA THR A 46 7.59 6.87 -10.82
C THR A 46 8.57 8.02 -11.02
N PHE A 47 9.27 8.07 -12.15
CA PHE A 47 10.20 9.16 -12.45
C PHE A 47 9.49 10.51 -12.60
N VAL A 48 8.28 10.54 -13.13
CA VAL A 48 7.47 11.76 -13.21
C VAL A 48 7.14 12.26 -11.79
N ILE A 49 6.64 11.39 -10.92
CA ILE A 49 6.31 11.75 -9.53
C ILE A 49 7.57 12.17 -8.75
N TYR A 50 8.69 11.48 -8.95
CA TYR A 50 9.98 11.88 -8.41
C TYR A 50 10.37 13.30 -8.88
N GLY A 51 10.20 13.63 -10.16
CA GLY A 51 10.45 14.96 -10.69
C GLY A 51 9.63 16.04 -9.98
N PHE A 52 8.34 15.78 -9.70
CA PHE A 52 7.52 16.68 -8.89
C PHE A 52 8.02 16.76 -7.43
N SER A 53 8.42 15.65 -6.83
CA SER A 53 8.97 15.62 -5.48
C SER A 53 10.20 16.52 -5.35
N VAL A 54 11.11 16.46 -6.32
CA VAL A 54 12.31 17.31 -6.38
C VAL A 54 11.94 18.78 -6.62
N ALA A 55 11.08 19.06 -7.61
CA ALA A 55 10.70 20.40 -7.98
C ALA A 55 10.00 21.17 -6.84
N TYR A 56 9.16 20.47 -6.07
CA TYR A 56 8.42 21.04 -4.93
C TYR A 56 9.14 20.84 -3.59
N LYS A 57 10.29 20.16 -3.57
CA LYS A 57 11.02 19.78 -2.35
C LYS A 57 10.13 19.08 -1.33
N ASN A 58 9.29 18.17 -1.80
CA ASN A 58 8.30 17.47 -1.00
C ASN A 58 8.07 16.05 -1.53
N SER A 59 8.63 15.07 -0.85
CA SER A 59 8.54 13.66 -1.25
C SER A 59 7.15 13.05 -1.01
N SER A 60 6.24 13.76 -0.30
CA SER A 60 4.85 13.34 -0.09
C SER A 60 4.00 13.33 -1.37
N PHE A 61 4.54 13.76 -2.52
CA PHE A 61 3.97 13.45 -3.83
C PHE A 61 3.86 11.96 -4.07
N TYR A 62 4.73 11.15 -3.46
CA TYR A 62 4.70 9.70 -3.60
C TYR A 62 3.69 9.00 -2.69
N ASP A 63 3.26 9.62 -1.59
CA ASP A 63 2.39 8.96 -0.60
C ASP A 63 1.14 8.27 -1.20
N PRO A 64 0.37 8.87 -2.14
CA PRO A 64 -0.76 8.18 -2.75
C PRO A 64 -0.35 7.25 -3.91
N TYR A 65 0.93 7.19 -4.32
CA TYR A 65 1.35 6.45 -5.51
C TYR A 65 1.00 4.96 -5.42
N TRP A 66 1.36 4.33 -4.33
CA TRP A 66 1.17 2.91 -4.12
C TRP A 66 -0.29 2.49 -3.96
N SER A 67 -1.23 3.43 -3.77
CA SER A 67 -2.67 3.14 -3.79
C SER A 67 -3.35 3.54 -5.11
N VAL A 68 -2.79 4.49 -5.85
CA VAL A 68 -3.36 4.96 -7.11
C VAL A 68 -2.94 4.10 -8.30
N ILE A 69 -1.69 3.68 -8.37
CA ILE A 69 -1.14 2.98 -9.54
C ILE A 69 -1.62 1.53 -9.68
N PRO A 70 -1.73 0.69 -8.63
CA PRO A 70 -2.16 -0.69 -8.76
C PRO A 70 -3.49 -0.93 -9.50
N PRO A 71 -4.55 -0.11 -9.31
CA PRO A 71 -5.75 -0.19 -10.15
C PRO A 71 -5.47 0.00 -11.65
N PHE A 72 -4.56 0.92 -12.03
CA PHE A 72 -4.21 1.12 -13.44
C PHE A 72 -3.42 -0.06 -14.01
N ILE A 73 -2.55 -0.68 -13.21
CA ILE A 73 -1.87 -1.92 -13.56
C ILE A 73 -2.89 -3.03 -13.83
N LEU A 74 -3.88 -3.20 -12.95
CA LEU A 74 -4.96 -4.17 -13.12
C LEU A 74 -5.79 -3.88 -14.39
N LEU A 75 -6.18 -2.62 -14.60
CA LEU A 75 -6.93 -2.19 -15.78
C LEU A 75 -6.17 -2.43 -17.08
N PHE A 76 -4.83 -2.27 -17.08
CA PHE A 76 -4.00 -2.60 -18.22
C PHE A 76 -4.11 -4.09 -18.60
N TRP A 77 -4.04 -5.01 -17.64
CA TRP A 77 -4.19 -6.44 -17.92
C TRP A 77 -5.62 -6.82 -18.33
N ILE A 78 -6.65 -6.21 -17.73
CA ILE A 78 -8.04 -6.38 -18.16
C ILE A 78 -8.21 -5.90 -19.62
N TRP A 79 -7.60 -4.77 -20.00
CA TRP A 79 -7.58 -4.29 -21.37
C TRP A 79 -6.88 -5.26 -22.31
N LYS A 80 -5.73 -5.84 -21.93
CA LYS A 80 -5.02 -6.86 -22.72
C LYS A 80 -5.88 -8.11 -22.99
N GLN A 81 -6.86 -8.37 -22.14
CA GLN A 81 -7.82 -9.47 -22.29
C GLN A 81 -9.16 -9.02 -22.89
N ASN A 82 -9.16 -7.96 -23.70
CA ASN A 82 -10.36 -7.44 -24.36
C ASN A 82 -11.54 -7.14 -23.42
N PHE A 83 -11.25 -6.69 -22.18
CA PHE A 83 -12.24 -6.36 -21.15
C PHE A 83 -13.18 -7.50 -20.75
N ILE A 84 -12.71 -8.74 -20.79
CA ILE A 84 -13.48 -9.88 -20.30
C ILE A 84 -13.63 -9.79 -18.78
N LEU A 85 -14.87 -9.54 -18.34
CA LEU A 85 -15.22 -9.45 -16.90
C LEU A 85 -15.81 -10.80 -16.45
N SER A 86 -14.95 -11.75 -16.13
CA SER A 86 -15.36 -12.98 -15.47
C SER A 86 -15.65 -12.78 -13.97
N GLY A 87 -16.10 -13.82 -13.30
CA GLY A 87 -16.31 -13.79 -11.85
C GLY A 87 -15.03 -13.42 -11.09
N THR A 88 -13.89 -14.04 -11.44
CA THR A 88 -12.59 -13.74 -10.81
C THR A 88 -12.14 -12.31 -11.07
N THR A 89 -12.23 -11.83 -12.34
CA THR A 89 -11.89 -10.45 -12.70
C THR A 89 -12.73 -9.45 -11.91
N SER A 90 -14.02 -9.72 -11.78
CA SER A 90 -14.95 -8.83 -11.06
C SER A 90 -14.62 -8.75 -9.57
N LEU A 91 -14.33 -9.89 -8.92
CA LEU A 91 -13.92 -9.95 -7.52
C LEU A 91 -12.59 -9.22 -7.29
N LEU A 92 -11.61 -9.46 -8.17
CA LEU A 92 -10.29 -8.84 -8.09
C LEU A 92 -10.39 -7.32 -8.28
N LEU A 93 -11.15 -6.86 -9.27
CA LEU A 93 -11.38 -5.44 -9.54
C LEU A 93 -12.09 -4.77 -8.36
N PHE A 94 -13.12 -5.40 -7.80
CA PHE A 94 -13.79 -4.86 -6.62
C PHE A 94 -12.84 -4.74 -5.42
N ALA A 95 -12.09 -5.79 -5.09
CA ALA A 95 -11.16 -5.79 -3.98
C ALA A 95 -10.08 -4.68 -4.14
N MET A 96 -9.50 -4.57 -5.36
CA MET A 96 -8.49 -3.56 -5.67
C MET A 96 -9.05 -2.14 -5.58
N LEU A 97 -10.21 -1.87 -6.15
CA LEU A 97 -10.83 -0.55 -6.09
C LEU A 97 -11.26 -0.19 -4.67
N PHE A 98 -11.81 -1.12 -3.90
CA PHE A 98 -12.22 -0.89 -2.52
C PHE A 98 -11.03 -0.49 -1.64
N TRP A 99 -9.91 -1.23 -1.75
CA TRP A 99 -8.67 -0.91 -1.06
C TRP A 99 -8.09 0.45 -1.51
N SER A 100 -7.93 0.65 -2.81
CA SER A 100 -7.33 1.85 -3.39
C SER A 100 -8.11 3.12 -3.03
N ILE A 101 -9.43 3.12 -3.21
CA ILE A 101 -10.30 4.27 -2.89
C ILE A 101 -10.22 4.59 -1.40
N ARG A 102 -10.27 3.57 -0.55
CA ARG A 102 -10.17 3.74 0.90
C ARG A 102 -8.83 4.37 1.29
N LEU A 103 -7.70 3.81 0.82
CA LEU A 103 -6.37 4.26 1.19
C LEU A 103 -6.09 5.69 0.67
N THR A 104 -6.41 5.94 -0.60
CA THR A 104 -6.29 7.27 -1.21
C THR A 104 -7.17 8.31 -0.50
N THR A 105 -8.42 7.95 -0.16
CA THR A 105 -9.33 8.84 0.56
C THR A 105 -8.82 9.16 1.97
N ASN A 106 -8.26 8.17 2.68
CA ASN A 106 -7.64 8.37 3.99
C ASN A 106 -6.46 9.34 3.90
N TRP A 107 -5.58 9.15 2.91
CA TRP A 107 -4.49 10.09 2.64
C TRP A 107 -5.01 11.50 2.34
N MET A 108 -5.98 11.66 1.45
CA MET A 108 -6.56 12.98 1.13
C MET A 108 -7.16 13.68 2.36
N LYS A 109 -7.75 12.95 3.29
CA LYS A 109 -8.30 13.52 4.53
C LYS A 109 -7.21 14.03 5.47
N THR A 110 -6.13 13.27 5.61
CA THR A 110 -5.06 13.54 6.59
C THR A 110 -3.96 14.46 6.07
N TRP A 111 -3.81 14.59 4.75
CA TRP A 111 -2.78 15.45 4.16
C TRP A 111 -3.20 16.93 4.19
N ASP A 112 -2.32 17.79 4.68
CA ASP A 112 -2.61 19.21 4.88
C ASP A 112 -2.26 20.10 3.67
N GLY A 113 -1.56 19.57 2.69
CA GLY A 113 -1.14 20.27 1.46
C GLY A 113 0.37 20.29 1.27
N LEU A 114 0.84 20.94 0.19
CA LEU A 114 2.25 20.96 -0.23
C LEU A 114 3.23 21.60 0.77
N HIS A 115 2.74 22.35 1.76
CA HIS A 115 3.56 22.93 2.84
C HIS A 115 3.91 21.89 3.92
N HIS A 116 3.25 20.72 3.89
CA HIS A 116 3.47 19.62 4.82
C HIS A 116 4.11 18.45 4.10
N GLU A 117 5.26 18.00 4.57
CA GLU A 117 5.94 16.80 4.12
C GLU A 117 5.88 15.75 5.23
N ASP A 118 5.74 14.47 4.87
CA ASP A 118 5.79 13.40 5.87
C ASP A 118 7.12 13.45 6.64
N TRP A 119 7.02 13.38 7.96
CA TRP A 119 8.16 13.47 8.87
C TRP A 119 9.26 12.43 8.59
N ARG A 120 8.91 11.27 8.02
CA ARG A 120 9.86 10.22 7.66
C ARG A 120 10.83 10.71 6.59
N TYR A 121 10.35 11.48 5.65
CA TYR A 121 11.16 12.02 4.56
C TYR A 121 12.07 13.15 5.06
N ILE A 122 11.57 13.96 5.99
CA ILE A 122 12.38 14.98 6.66
C ILE A 122 13.50 14.30 7.48
N ASP A 123 13.18 13.31 8.31
CA ASP A 123 14.16 12.56 9.10
C ASP A 123 15.20 11.86 8.20
N MET A 124 14.76 11.29 7.07
CA MET A 124 15.67 10.69 6.08
C MET A 124 16.59 11.73 5.42
N ARG A 125 16.06 12.91 5.09
CA ARG A 125 16.84 14.02 4.51
C ARG A 125 17.90 14.51 5.48
N ASP A 126 17.54 14.69 6.74
CA ASP A 126 18.45 15.14 7.80
C ASP A 126 19.59 14.13 8.05
N ASN A 127 19.28 12.83 7.97
CA ASN A 127 20.27 11.77 8.18
C ASN A 127 21.18 11.53 6.96
N LEU A 128 20.68 11.66 5.72
CA LEU A 128 21.43 11.38 4.49
C LEU A 128 22.14 12.62 3.91
N GLY A 129 21.74 13.83 4.31
CA GLY A 129 22.33 15.06 3.80
C GLY A 129 22.39 15.12 2.27
N ASN A 130 23.57 15.33 1.69
CA ASN A 130 23.77 15.44 0.24
C ASN A 130 23.39 14.18 -0.55
N SER A 131 23.33 13.01 0.10
CA SER A 131 22.94 11.75 -0.56
C SER A 131 21.42 11.55 -0.59
N PHE A 132 20.62 12.45 0.03
CA PHE A 132 19.19 12.27 0.15
C PHE A 132 18.48 12.12 -1.19
N GLU A 133 18.78 12.96 -2.17
CA GLU A 133 18.02 12.97 -3.44
C GLU A 133 18.16 11.65 -4.22
N ILE A 134 19.31 11.00 -4.19
CA ILE A 134 19.53 9.74 -4.92
C ILE A 134 19.20 8.54 -4.03
N VAL A 135 19.76 8.46 -2.83
CA VAL A 135 19.63 7.26 -1.97
C VAL A 135 18.29 7.26 -1.25
N GLY A 136 17.91 8.38 -0.63
CA GLY A 136 16.68 8.51 0.12
C GLY A 136 15.45 8.70 -0.76
N ASN A 137 15.41 9.80 -1.50
CA ASN A 137 14.25 10.21 -2.26
C ASN A 137 14.00 9.27 -3.45
N LEU A 138 14.93 9.19 -4.40
CA LEU A 138 14.75 8.31 -5.56
C LEU A 138 14.75 6.82 -5.15
N GLY A 139 15.76 6.36 -4.43
CA GLY A 139 15.91 4.95 -4.08
C GLY A 139 14.89 4.49 -3.05
N GLY A 140 14.94 5.07 -1.84
CA GLY A 140 14.20 4.60 -0.67
C GLY A 140 12.70 4.93 -0.70
N ILE A 141 12.32 6.14 -1.15
CA ILE A 141 10.94 6.60 -1.12
C ILE A 141 10.18 6.23 -2.39
N HIS A 142 10.79 6.40 -3.58
CA HIS A 142 10.11 6.18 -4.85
C HIS A 142 10.35 4.78 -5.42
N PHE A 143 11.59 4.39 -5.66
CA PHE A 143 11.90 3.22 -6.48
C PHE A 143 11.69 1.89 -5.75
N VAL A 144 12.21 1.73 -4.53
CA VAL A 144 12.07 0.47 -3.78
C VAL A 144 10.61 0.13 -3.46
N PRO A 145 9.78 1.06 -2.95
CA PRO A 145 8.36 0.76 -2.73
C PRO A 145 7.60 0.48 -4.04
N THR A 146 7.89 1.23 -5.14
CA THR A 146 7.33 0.94 -6.46
C THR A 146 7.61 -0.50 -6.88
N LEU A 147 8.86 -0.97 -6.78
CA LEU A 147 9.21 -2.35 -7.13
C LEU A 147 8.45 -3.37 -6.28
N ILE A 148 8.36 -3.15 -4.97
CA ILE A 148 7.66 -4.09 -4.06
C ILE A 148 6.17 -4.14 -4.42
N VAL A 149 5.52 -3.00 -4.62
CA VAL A 149 4.09 -2.93 -5.00
C VAL A 149 3.86 -3.53 -6.37
N PHE A 150 4.73 -3.24 -7.36
CA PHE A 150 4.67 -3.86 -8.68
C PHE A 150 4.72 -5.39 -8.60
N PHE A 151 5.67 -5.95 -7.84
CA PHE A 151 5.75 -7.40 -7.61
C PHE A 151 4.49 -7.95 -6.94
N CYS A 152 3.90 -7.20 -5.99
CA CYS A 152 2.63 -7.58 -5.36
C CYS A 152 1.45 -7.53 -6.33
N CYS A 153 1.55 -6.80 -7.44
CA CYS A 153 0.55 -6.79 -8.51
C CYS A 153 0.67 -7.97 -9.49
N MET A 154 1.85 -8.62 -9.61
CA MET A 154 2.06 -9.71 -10.57
C MET A 154 1.08 -10.89 -10.43
N PRO A 155 0.64 -11.32 -9.23
CA PRO A 155 -0.38 -12.36 -9.11
C PRO A 155 -1.70 -12.03 -9.83
N MET A 156 -2.01 -10.75 -10.04
CA MET A 156 -3.21 -10.35 -10.79
C MET A 156 -3.13 -10.73 -12.27
N GLU A 157 -1.96 -10.54 -12.91
CA GLU A 157 -1.76 -10.99 -14.29
C GLU A 157 -1.97 -12.50 -14.41
N ALA A 158 -1.37 -13.27 -13.49
CA ALA A 158 -1.52 -14.72 -13.48
C ALA A 158 -2.99 -15.14 -13.33
N ALA A 159 -3.75 -14.49 -12.45
CA ALA A 159 -5.18 -14.76 -12.28
C ALA A 159 -5.99 -14.47 -13.55
N LEU A 160 -5.63 -13.43 -14.29
CA LEU A 160 -6.33 -13.01 -15.50
C LEU A 160 -5.96 -13.88 -16.72
N LEU A 161 -4.68 -14.16 -16.96
CA LEU A 161 -4.22 -14.93 -18.12
C LEU A 161 -4.72 -16.38 -18.11
N MET A 162 -4.89 -16.99 -16.95
CA MET A 162 -5.31 -18.40 -16.84
C MET A 162 -6.84 -18.57 -16.92
N GLN A 163 -7.62 -17.52 -16.95
CA GLN A 163 -9.08 -17.61 -17.01
C GLN A 163 -9.62 -18.21 -18.31
N GLU A 164 -8.91 -18.07 -19.43
CA GLU A 164 -9.33 -18.69 -20.70
C GLU A 164 -9.35 -20.21 -20.59
N SER A 165 -8.45 -20.80 -19.77
CA SER A 165 -8.36 -22.25 -19.54
C SER A 165 -9.20 -22.74 -18.34
N MET A 166 -9.56 -21.85 -17.41
CA MET A 166 -10.36 -22.13 -16.21
C MET A 166 -11.39 -21.03 -15.98
N PRO A 167 -12.52 -21.07 -16.69
CA PRO A 167 -13.51 -19.97 -16.66
C PRO A 167 -14.25 -19.85 -15.30
N GLU A 168 -14.26 -20.91 -14.49
CA GLU A 168 -14.95 -20.88 -13.20
C GLU A 168 -14.09 -20.22 -12.11
N THR A 169 -14.76 -19.41 -11.27
CA THR A 169 -14.11 -18.81 -10.11
C THR A 169 -13.76 -19.88 -9.08
N THR A 170 -12.48 -20.05 -8.81
CA THR A 170 -11.98 -21.11 -7.91
C THR A 170 -12.21 -20.76 -6.44
N LEU A 171 -12.22 -21.79 -5.56
CA LEU A 171 -12.28 -21.59 -4.12
C LEU A 171 -11.14 -20.70 -3.59
N HIS A 172 -9.94 -20.81 -4.18
CA HIS A 172 -8.79 -19.96 -3.81
C HIS A 172 -9.03 -18.48 -4.17
N ALA A 173 -9.66 -18.19 -5.31
CA ALA A 173 -10.01 -16.83 -5.68
C ALA A 173 -11.02 -16.23 -4.69
N TYR A 174 -12.04 -16.99 -4.27
CA TYR A 174 -12.95 -16.56 -3.20
C TYR A 174 -12.21 -16.35 -1.88
N ALA A 175 -11.31 -17.27 -1.49
CA ALA A 175 -10.51 -17.11 -0.28
C ALA A 175 -9.65 -15.84 -0.35
N GLY A 176 -8.98 -15.59 -1.48
CA GLY A 176 -8.21 -14.37 -1.75
C GLY A 176 -9.07 -13.12 -1.60
N PHE A 177 -10.26 -13.12 -2.21
CA PHE A 177 -11.21 -12.02 -2.10
C PHE A 177 -11.58 -11.72 -0.64
N PHE A 178 -12.02 -12.73 0.11
CA PHE A 178 -12.42 -12.52 1.51
C PHE A 178 -11.26 -12.05 2.38
N ILE A 179 -10.02 -12.54 2.15
CA ILE A 179 -8.84 -12.06 2.86
C ILE A 179 -8.54 -10.60 2.52
N CYS A 180 -8.67 -10.19 1.25
CA CYS A 180 -8.55 -8.78 0.86
C CYS A 180 -9.59 -7.91 1.59
N ILE A 181 -10.86 -8.34 1.61
CA ILE A 181 -11.93 -7.59 2.28
C ILE A 181 -11.68 -7.49 3.78
N ILE A 182 -11.28 -8.58 4.43
CA ILE A 182 -10.91 -8.57 5.86
C ILE A 182 -9.74 -7.60 6.09
N GLY A 183 -8.71 -7.60 5.24
CA GLY A 183 -7.60 -6.67 5.31
C GLY A 183 -8.07 -5.22 5.27
N VAL A 184 -8.87 -4.85 4.26
CA VAL A 184 -9.42 -3.48 4.12
C VAL A 184 -10.31 -3.10 5.31
N LEU A 185 -11.10 -4.01 5.85
CA LEU A 185 -11.90 -3.75 7.05
C LEU A 185 -11.04 -3.51 8.29
N TYR A 186 -9.95 -4.28 8.46
CA TYR A 186 -8.96 -4.01 9.52
C TYR A 186 -8.40 -2.59 9.43
N GLU A 187 -8.06 -2.15 8.23
CA GLU A 187 -7.55 -0.80 8.00
C GLU A 187 -8.62 0.28 8.29
N ILE A 188 -9.85 0.11 7.78
CA ILE A 188 -10.94 1.07 8.02
C ILE A 188 -11.20 1.23 9.52
N ILE A 189 -11.34 0.11 10.24
CA ILE A 189 -11.69 0.12 11.65
C ILE A 189 -10.54 0.70 12.48
N SER A 190 -9.29 0.26 12.21
CA SER A 190 -8.13 0.73 12.97
C SER A 190 -7.85 2.21 12.76
N ASP A 191 -7.95 2.71 11.51
CA ASP A 191 -7.76 4.12 11.21
C ASP A 191 -8.89 4.98 11.81
N ALA A 192 -10.15 4.52 11.76
CA ALA A 192 -11.26 5.21 12.41
C ALA A 192 -11.05 5.30 13.94
N GLN A 193 -10.59 4.22 14.58
CA GLN A 193 -10.24 4.23 16.01
C GLN A 193 -9.11 5.20 16.32
N LEU A 194 -8.06 5.24 15.47
CA LEU A 194 -6.94 6.15 15.64
C LEU A 194 -7.33 7.62 15.44
N HIS A 195 -8.18 7.91 14.44
CA HIS A 195 -8.68 9.26 14.20
C HIS A 195 -9.50 9.75 15.40
N ARG A 196 -10.47 8.96 15.85
CA ARG A 196 -11.26 9.28 17.05
C ARG A 196 -10.39 9.50 18.28
N PHE A 197 -9.41 8.63 18.51
CA PHE A 197 -8.48 8.79 19.63
C PHE A 197 -7.69 10.10 19.55
N ARG A 198 -7.25 10.54 18.34
CA ARG A 198 -6.54 11.80 18.15
C ARG A 198 -7.44 13.01 18.40
N GLU A 199 -8.69 12.96 17.97
CA GLU A 199 -9.70 14.02 18.23
C GLU A 199 -9.98 14.17 19.73
N GLU A 200 -10.12 13.05 20.46
CA GLU A 200 -10.34 13.04 21.90
C GLU A 200 -9.08 13.43 22.70
N ASN A 201 -7.87 13.33 22.09
CA ASN A 201 -6.58 13.62 22.72
C ASN A 201 -5.74 14.61 21.89
N PRO A 202 -6.18 15.87 21.73
CA PRO A 202 -5.54 16.86 20.83
C PRO A 202 -4.10 17.19 21.21
N HIS A 203 -3.71 17.01 22.47
CA HIS A 203 -2.33 17.22 22.93
C HIS A 203 -1.40 16.02 22.69
N GLN A 204 -1.87 14.98 22.00
CA GLN A 204 -1.13 13.77 21.62
C GLN A 204 -0.34 13.08 22.76
N LYS A 205 -0.79 13.21 24.02
CA LYS A 205 -0.08 12.65 25.20
C LYS A 205 -0.44 11.19 25.49
N GLY A 206 -1.50 10.66 24.86
CA GLY A 206 -1.98 9.30 25.11
C GLY A 206 -1.40 8.26 24.14
N ILE A 207 -1.62 7.01 24.50
CA ILE A 207 -1.38 5.83 23.67
C ILE A 207 -2.75 5.18 23.45
N ILE A 208 -3.09 4.87 22.19
CA ILE A 208 -4.30 4.13 21.89
C ILE A 208 -4.10 2.67 22.27
N GLU A 209 -4.99 2.16 23.14
CA GLU A 209 -4.95 0.78 23.64
C GLU A 209 -6.33 0.10 23.56
N THR A 210 -7.26 0.68 22.80
CA THR A 210 -8.66 0.20 22.70
C THR A 210 -8.94 -0.39 21.32
N GLY A 211 -9.98 -1.20 21.22
CA GLY A 211 -10.40 -1.81 19.96
C GLY A 211 -9.34 -2.75 19.40
N LEU A 212 -9.02 -2.62 18.10
CA LEU A 212 -8.01 -3.42 17.42
C LEU A 212 -6.60 -3.16 17.97
N TRP A 213 -6.34 -1.95 18.47
CA TRP A 213 -5.07 -1.56 19.08
C TRP A 213 -4.76 -2.25 20.41
N ASN A 214 -5.75 -2.89 21.02
CA ASN A 214 -5.52 -3.75 22.20
C ASN A 214 -4.90 -5.12 21.83
N TYR A 215 -5.01 -5.53 20.56
CA TYR A 215 -4.55 -6.84 20.09
C TYR A 215 -3.33 -6.77 19.17
N SER A 216 -3.12 -5.65 18.50
CA SER A 216 -1.99 -5.38 17.63
C SER A 216 -1.55 -3.92 17.78
N ARG A 217 -0.23 -3.66 17.79
CA ARG A 217 0.29 -2.30 17.82
C ARG A 217 0.17 -1.57 16.49
N HIS A 218 -0.02 -2.32 15.39
CA HIS A 218 -0.16 -1.81 14.03
C HIS A 218 -1.25 -2.57 13.26
N PRO A 219 -2.51 -2.50 13.73
CA PRO A 219 -3.60 -3.26 13.11
C PRO A 219 -3.92 -2.82 11.68
N ASN A 220 -3.65 -1.55 11.31
CA ASN A 220 -3.75 -1.05 9.94
C ASN A 220 -2.68 -1.69 9.04
N TYR A 221 -1.45 -1.83 9.49
CA TYR A 221 -0.40 -2.52 8.71
C TYR A 221 -0.67 -4.02 8.58
N TYR A 222 -1.27 -4.63 9.61
CA TYR A 222 -1.75 -6.01 9.51
C TYR A 222 -2.82 -6.14 8.41
N GLY A 223 -3.75 -5.20 8.32
CA GLY A 223 -4.75 -5.14 7.26
C GLY A 223 -4.12 -5.05 5.86
N GLU A 224 -3.13 -4.16 5.69
CA GLU A 224 -2.39 -3.99 4.44
C GLU A 224 -1.65 -5.27 4.01
N ILE A 225 -0.99 -5.94 4.95
CA ILE A 225 -0.33 -7.22 4.70
C ILE A 225 -1.35 -8.28 4.28
N LEU A 226 -2.50 -8.38 4.97
CA LEU A 226 -3.57 -9.31 4.60
C LEU A 226 -4.08 -9.03 3.18
N PHE A 227 -4.25 -7.76 2.79
CA PHE A 227 -4.68 -7.40 1.45
C PHE A 227 -3.74 -7.99 0.39
N TRP A 228 -2.44 -7.79 0.51
CA TRP A 228 -1.46 -8.29 -0.46
C TRP A 228 -1.31 -9.82 -0.45
N TRP A 229 -1.48 -10.48 0.69
CA TRP A 229 -1.60 -11.94 0.75
C TRP A 229 -2.87 -12.44 0.06
N GLY A 230 -3.98 -11.70 0.17
CA GLY A 230 -5.22 -11.98 -0.57
C GLY A 230 -5.03 -11.88 -2.08
N ILE A 231 -4.35 -10.82 -2.57
CA ILE A 231 -3.99 -10.66 -4.00
C ILE A 231 -3.12 -11.83 -4.49
N PHE A 232 -2.13 -12.27 -3.69
CA PHE A 232 -1.33 -13.44 -4.01
C PHE A 232 -2.20 -14.69 -4.19
N LEU A 233 -3.19 -14.91 -3.35
CA LEU A 233 -4.07 -16.08 -3.43
C LEU A 233 -4.92 -16.11 -4.71
N PHE A 234 -5.28 -14.94 -5.27
CA PHE A 234 -5.92 -14.89 -6.59
C PHE A 234 -5.03 -15.52 -7.67
N GLY A 235 -3.75 -15.14 -7.75
CA GLY A 235 -2.80 -15.71 -8.72
C GLY A 235 -2.49 -17.18 -8.44
N ASN A 236 -2.28 -17.52 -7.16
CA ASN A 236 -1.98 -18.89 -6.73
C ASN A 236 -3.11 -19.88 -7.08
N ALA A 237 -4.34 -19.40 -7.19
CA ALA A 237 -5.50 -20.19 -7.61
C ALA A 237 -5.29 -20.88 -8.99
N TYR A 238 -4.48 -20.27 -9.84
CA TYR A 238 -4.28 -20.69 -11.23
C TYR A 238 -2.88 -21.19 -11.53
N THR A 239 -1.87 -20.76 -10.79
CA THR A 239 -0.46 -21.07 -11.05
C THR A 239 0.15 -22.03 -10.03
N GLY A 240 -0.55 -22.29 -8.92
CA GLY A 240 0.00 -23.00 -7.78
C GLY A 240 1.06 -22.20 -7.03
N MET A 241 1.64 -22.82 -5.99
CA MET A 241 2.71 -22.21 -5.19
C MET A 241 3.96 -22.02 -6.05
N ASN A 242 4.38 -20.78 -6.23
CA ASN A 242 5.51 -20.41 -7.06
C ASN A 242 6.25 -19.17 -6.50
N TYR A 243 7.20 -18.63 -7.26
CA TYR A 243 8.01 -17.47 -6.87
C TYR A 243 7.19 -16.19 -6.54
N LEU A 244 5.93 -16.09 -6.97
CA LEU A 244 5.06 -14.94 -6.67
C LEU A 244 4.78 -14.79 -5.16
N ILE A 245 4.99 -15.84 -4.35
CA ILE A 245 4.91 -15.74 -2.89
C ILE A 245 5.95 -14.77 -2.31
N LEU A 246 7.05 -14.54 -3.01
CA LEU A 246 8.08 -13.60 -2.58
C LEU A 246 7.55 -12.16 -2.49
N ALA A 247 6.51 -11.82 -3.26
CA ALA A 247 5.93 -10.48 -3.26
C ALA A 247 5.25 -10.11 -1.92
N PRO A 248 4.24 -10.85 -1.42
CA PRO A 248 3.67 -10.56 -0.11
C PRO A 248 4.66 -10.78 1.05
N ILE A 249 5.66 -11.67 0.89
CA ILE A 249 6.76 -11.78 1.86
C ILE A 249 7.59 -10.50 1.89
N ALA A 250 7.98 -9.94 0.74
CA ALA A 250 8.73 -8.69 0.66
C ALA A 250 7.94 -7.52 1.27
N MET A 251 6.62 -7.43 1.01
CA MET A 251 5.74 -6.46 1.64
C MET A 251 5.70 -6.63 3.17
N THR A 252 5.58 -7.86 3.65
CA THR A 252 5.60 -8.17 5.08
C THR A 252 6.93 -7.75 5.73
N ILE A 253 8.06 -8.03 5.06
CA ILE A 253 9.41 -7.64 5.50
C ILE A 253 9.55 -6.11 5.52
N LEU A 254 9.05 -5.40 4.50
CA LEU A 254 9.07 -3.94 4.45
C LEU A 254 8.36 -3.32 5.67
N PHE A 255 7.17 -3.80 6.03
CA PHE A 255 6.47 -3.32 7.20
C PHE A 255 7.20 -3.69 8.50
N TRP A 256 7.63 -4.94 8.62
CA TRP A 256 8.21 -5.46 9.86
C TRP A 256 9.56 -4.83 10.19
N TYR A 257 10.44 -4.65 9.20
CA TYR A 257 11.81 -4.21 9.41
C TYR A 257 12.07 -2.75 9.07
N ALA A 258 11.22 -2.10 8.27
CA ALA A 258 11.41 -0.70 7.91
C ALA A 258 10.32 0.20 8.52
N SER A 259 9.05 0.01 8.16
CA SER A 259 8.00 0.97 8.50
C SER A 259 7.69 1.00 10.00
N ILE A 260 7.52 -0.16 10.63
CA ILE A 260 7.14 -0.27 12.04
C ILE A 260 8.26 0.23 12.97
N PRO A 261 9.51 -0.24 12.86
CA PRO A 261 10.57 0.25 13.74
C PRO A 261 10.73 1.77 13.67
N TRP A 262 10.64 2.34 12.48
CA TRP A 262 10.79 3.78 12.30
C TRP A 262 9.68 4.57 13.02
N ILE A 263 8.42 4.14 12.86
CA ILE A 263 7.29 4.76 13.58
C ILE A 263 7.41 4.56 15.11
N GLU A 264 7.77 3.37 15.57
CA GLU A 264 7.89 3.10 17.02
C GLU A 264 9.01 3.90 17.67
N ILE A 265 10.14 4.11 16.99
CA ILE A 265 11.21 5.00 17.46
C ILE A 265 10.67 6.43 17.67
N LYS A 266 9.91 6.97 16.72
CA LYS A 266 9.29 8.29 16.86
C LYS A 266 8.29 8.33 18.02
N ILE A 267 7.44 7.31 18.15
CA ILE A 267 6.47 7.25 19.24
C ILE A 267 7.19 7.23 20.59
N LEU A 268 8.23 6.42 20.74
CA LEU A 268 9.01 6.33 21.98
C LEU A 268 9.71 7.66 22.35
N ARG A 269 10.22 8.41 21.36
CA ARG A 269 10.82 9.75 21.60
C ARG A 269 9.80 10.73 22.18
N THR A 270 8.53 10.64 21.77
CA THR A 270 7.48 11.58 22.20
C THR A 270 6.62 11.05 23.35
N ARG A 271 6.57 9.74 23.54
CA ARG A 271 5.71 9.01 24.50
C ARG A 271 6.47 7.84 25.13
N PRO A 272 7.32 8.07 26.14
CA PRO A 272 8.13 7.00 26.75
C PRO A 272 7.29 5.83 27.33
N ALA A 273 6.05 6.10 27.79
CA ALA A 273 5.12 5.10 28.28
C ALA A 273 4.73 4.04 27.23
N TYR A 274 4.97 4.30 25.92
CA TYR A 274 4.76 3.34 24.84
C TYR A 274 5.58 2.05 25.04
N LYS A 275 6.70 2.11 25.79
CA LYS A 275 7.50 0.94 26.12
C LYS A 275 6.72 -0.13 26.90
N ASP A 276 5.79 0.28 27.76
CA ASP A 276 4.97 -0.66 28.53
C ASP A 276 3.84 -1.26 27.68
N TYR A 277 3.32 -0.50 26.71
CA TYR A 277 2.40 -1.02 25.70
C TYR A 277 3.08 -2.04 24.79
N GLN A 278 4.34 -1.80 24.37
CA GLN A 278 5.13 -2.77 23.58
C GLN A 278 5.35 -4.11 24.29
N LYS A 279 5.42 -4.15 25.61
CA LYS A 279 5.56 -5.40 26.38
C LYS A 279 4.29 -6.24 26.42
N ARG A 280 3.12 -5.60 26.25
CA ARG A 280 1.81 -6.22 26.45
C ARG A 280 1.12 -6.60 25.15
N VAL A 281 1.39 -5.87 24.07
CA VAL A 281 0.68 -6.00 22.80
C VAL A 281 1.65 -6.39 21.69
N HIS A 282 1.25 -7.37 20.87
CA HIS A 282 2.04 -7.84 19.74
C HIS A 282 2.20 -6.78 18.65
N ILE A 283 3.30 -6.91 17.91
CA ILE A 283 3.70 -5.91 16.91
C ILE A 283 2.71 -5.83 15.72
N LEU A 284 2.31 -6.98 15.17
CA LEU A 284 1.44 -7.09 13.98
C LEU A 284 0.30 -8.08 14.20
N PHE A 285 0.65 -9.35 14.46
CA PHE A 285 -0.36 -10.39 14.53
C PHE A 285 -1.20 -10.22 15.78
N PRO A 286 -2.54 -10.07 15.64
CA PRO A 286 -3.41 -9.98 16.80
C PRO A 286 -3.30 -11.25 17.63
N GLU A 287 -3.03 -11.08 18.91
CA GLU A 287 -3.03 -12.20 19.83
C GLU A 287 -4.47 -12.71 19.99
N ILE A 288 -4.72 -13.92 19.50
CA ILE A 288 -6.01 -14.57 19.72
C ILE A 288 -6.04 -15.03 21.18
N THR A 289 -6.53 -14.18 22.06
CA THR A 289 -6.65 -14.41 23.51
C THR A 289 -7.48 -15.67 23.80
N ILE A 290 -8.33 -16.10 22.88
CA ILE A 290 -9.08 -17.37 22.92
C ILE A 290 -8.11 -18.56 22.90
N LEU A 291 -7.07 -18.55 22.08
CA LEU A 291 -6.07 -19.63 22.01
C LEU A 291 -5.28 -19.75 23.32
N LYS A 292 -4.90 -18.61 23.93
CA LYS A 292 -4.23 -18.61 25.24
C LYS A 292 -5.13 -19.13 26.38
N ARG A 293 -6.44 -18.87 26.33
CA ARG A 293 -7.38 -19.44 27.31
C ARG A 293 -7.58 -20.94 27.14
N LEU A 294 -7.50 -21.45 25.90
CA LEU A 294 -7.60 -22.89 25.61
C LEU A 294 -6.30 -23.66 25.94
N LEU A 295 -5.14 -23.01 25.79
CA LEU A 295 -3.83 -23.63 26.07
C LEU A 295 -3.39 -23.49 27.54
N ARG A 296 -4.11 -22.70 28.37
CA ARG A 296 -3.88 -22.58 29.82
C ARG A 296 -4.82 -23.46 30.68
N LYS A 297 -5.63 -24.33 30.05
CA LYS A 297 -6.34 -25.43 30.67
C LYS A 297 -5.63 -26.75 30.38
#